data_198ecf6b76d7e2b53026e4db36904297
#
_entry.id   198ecf6b76d7e2b53026e4db36904297
#
_cell.length_a   1.000
_cell.length_b   1.000
_cell.length_c   1.000
_cell.angle_alpha   90.00
_cell.angle_beta   90.00
_cell.angle_gamma   90.00
#
_symmetry.space_group_name_H-M   'P 1'
#
loop_
_entity.id
_entity.type
_entity.pdbx_description
1 polymer ?
#
loop_
_entity_poly.entity_id
_entity_poly.type
_entity_poly.pdbx_seq_one_letter_code
_entity_poly.pdbx_strand_id
1 'polypeptide(L)'
;MKKTLAFVLTAVMSLSLLAGCGSKTTAPDNTNNDQPQQQTEEKLSGSVSTNGSTSMEKVIGALSEQFMADNSGVSVTYDPTGSGAGIEAASNGSADIGLASRALKDEEKAGGLTETVVALDGIAVIVNAGSKVEDLSVEQIAKIFTGEITDWSEVGGEAGKISCIGREAGSGTRDGFESITGTKDACKLDQELTSTGGVIEAVAGNANAIGYASLSAVGDSVKALTVGGV
;
A
#
# COMPACT_ATOMS: atom_id res chain seq x y z
N MET A 1 -3.93 49.06 -8.32
CA MET A 1 -3.32 50.06 -7.38
C MET A 1 -2.14 49.36 -6.73
N LYS A 2 -0.95 49.83 -7.02
CA LYS A 2 0.35 49.32 -6.54
C LYS A 2 0.57 49.79 -5.10
N LYS A 3 1.04 48.88 -4.22
CA LYS A 3 1.76 49.31 -3.01
C LYS A 3 2.94 48.34 -2.78
N THR A 4 4.08 48.82 -3.19
CA THR A 4 5.43 48.39 -2.83
C THR A 4 5.70 48.74 -1.36
N LEU A 5 6.21 47.81 -0.57
CA LEU A 5 6.84 48.15 0.72
C LEU A 5 8.23 47.52 0.75
N ALA A 6 9.21 48.41 0.73
CA ALA A 6 10.63 48.14 0.89
C ALA A 6 10.94 47.99 2.40
N PHE A 7 11.72 46.99 2.80
CA PHE A 7 12.33 46.94 4.12
C PHE A 7 13.85 47.01 4.01
N VAL A 8 14.34 47.99 4.76
CA VAL A 8 15.72 48.45 4.83
C VAL A 8 16.56 47.52 5.69
N LEU A 9 17.71 47.16 5.15
CA LEU A 9 18.76 46.37 5.78
C LEU A 9 19.58 47.30 6.70
N THR A 10 19.69 47.00 7.99
CA THR A 10 20.64 47.64 8.89
C THR A 10 21.65 46.64 9.40
N ALA A 11 22.86 46.73 8.88
CA ALA A 11 24.05 46.05 9.36
C ALA A 11 24.62 46.79 10.56
N VAL A 12 24.90 46.09 11.65
CA VAL A 12 25.74 46.58 12.75
C VAL A 12 26.96 45.70 12.85
N MET A 13 28.07 46.20 12.35
CA MET A 13 29.43 45.72 12.63
C MET A 13 29.86 46.25 13.98
N SER A 14 30.27 45.39 14.89
CA SER A 14 31.06 45.74 16.07
C SER A 14 32.42 45.04 16.02
N LEU A 15 33.43 45.83 15.73
CA LEU A 15 34.84 45.48 15.71
C LEU A 15 35.40 45.72 17.13
N SER A 16 36.00 44.74 17.74
CA SER A 16 36.84 44.92 18.94
C SER A 16 38.16 44.23 18.74
N LEU A 17 39.18 45.06 18.46
CA LEU A 17 40.61 44.73 18.53
C LEU A 17 41.10 44.89 19.99
N LEU A 18 41.77 43.87 20.49
CA LEU A 18 42.72 44.08 21.58
C LEU A 18 43.98 43.22 21.33
N ALA A 19 45.04 43.91 21.08
CA ALA A 19 46.39 43.40 20.99
C ALA A 19 47.01 43.18 22.41
N GLY A 20 47.71 42.08 22.59
CA GLY A 20 48.54 41.87 23.78
C GLY A 20 49.65 40.89 23.45
N CYS A 21 50.87 41.47 23.24
CA CYS A 21 52.13 40.71 23.10
C CYS A 21 52.61 40.13 24.43
N GLY A 22 53.16 38.91 24.39
CA GLY A 22 53.92 38.33 25.49
C GLY A 22 54.53 36.98 25.11
N SER A 23 55.77 37.00 24.65
CA SER A 23 56.58 35.83 24.33
C SER A 23 56.90 34.97 25.56
N LYS A 24 56.80 33.62 25.45
CA LYS A 24 57.89 32.68 25.86
C LYS A 24 57.55 31.26 25.35
N THR A 25 58.54 30.71 24.69
CA THR A 25 58.79 29.36 24.22
C THR A 25 58.55 28.28 25.28
N THR A 26 57.83 27.19 24.93
CA THR A 26 58.20 25.79 25.20
C THR A 26 57.32 24.83 24.39
N ALA A 27 57.89 23.68 24.07
CA ALA A 27 57.56 22.69 23.05
C ALA A 27 56.19 21.97 23.20
N PRO A 28 55.80 21.16 22.18
CA PRO A 28 54.40 20.81 21.91
C PRO A 28 53.93 19.64 22.76
N ASP A 29 52.79 19.83 23.40
CA ASP A 29 52.02 18.72 23.96
C ASP A 29 50.83 18.46 23.02
N ASN A 30 50.91 17.32 22.34
CA ASN A 30 49.97 16.88 21.34
C ASN A 30 48.86 16.07 22.05
N THR A 31 47.91 16.75 22.65
CA THR A 31 46.68 16.12 23.13
C THR A 31 45.65 16.23 22.05
N ASN A 32 45.54 15.17 21.22
CA ASN A 32 44.37 14.90 20.41
C ASN A 32 43.15 14.80 21.34
N ASN A 33 42.40 15.87 21.39
CA ASN A 33 41.08 15.87 22.00
C ASN A 33 40.05 15.35 20.95
N ASP A 34 40.08 14.01 20.75
CA ASP A 34 38.99 13.31 20.05
C ASP A 34 37.72 13.37 20.92
N GLN A 35 37.03 14.51 20.86
CA GLN A 35 35.65 14.56 21.30
C GLN A 35 34.82 13.81 20.28
N PRO A 36 34.11 12.74 20.65
CA PRO A 36 33.14 12.14 19.76
C PRO A 36 32.11 13.23 19.40
N GLN A 37 32.01 13.60 18.15
CA GLN A 37 30.87 14.37 17.64
C GLN A 37 29.63 13.51 17.88
N GLN A 38 28.91 13.81 18.94
CA GLN A 38 27.56 13.33 19.16
C GLN A 38 26.74 13.90 18.02
N GLN A 39 26.52 13.10 16.96
CA GLN A 39 25.48 13.35 16.00
C GLN A 39 24.18 13.36 16.81
N THR A 40 23.66 14.54 17.06
CA THR A 40 22.27 14.73 17.48
C THR A 40 21.43 14.18 16.35
N GLU A 41 20.89 12.98 16.48
CA GLU A 41 19.85 12.47 15.60
C GLU A 41 18.69 13.48 15.64
N GLU A 42 18.48 14.13 14.52
CA GLU A 42 17.37 15.07 14.36
C GLU A 42 16.07 14.26 14.48
N LYS A 43 15.34 14.43 15.57
CA LYS A 43 14.10 13.70 15.81
C LYS A 43 13.08 14.09 14.76
N LEU A 44 12.65 13.11 13.97
CA LEU A 44 11.58 13.29 12.99
C LEU A 44 10.28 13.69 13.70
N SER A 45 9.55 14.64 13.12
CA SER A 45 8.23 15.06 13.59
C SER A 45 7.36 15.53 12.43
N GLY A 46 6.05 15.34 12.54
CA GLY A 46 5.08 15.72 11.52
C GLY A 46 4.02 14.66 11.29
N SER A 47 3.31 14.76 10.17
CA SER A 47 2.29 13.80 9.76
C SER A 47 2.55 13.30 8.34
N VAL A 48 2.24 12.02 8.11
CA VAL A 48 2.23 11.40 6.79
C VAL A 48 0.84 10.82 6.55
N SER A 49 0.20 11.26 5.49
CA SER A 49 -1.09 10.75 5.03
C SER A 49 -0.91 9.68 3.97
N THR A 50 -1.52 8.51 4.16
CA THR A 50 -1.52 7.44 3.15
C THR A 50 -2.94 7.09 2.77
N ASN A 51 -3.16 6.81 1.48
CA ASN A 51 -4.48 6.50 0.93
C ASN A 51 -4.35 5.39 -0.11
N GLY A 52 -5.30 4.47 -0.17
CA GLY A 52 -5.36 3.53 -1.29
C GLY A 52 -5.72 2.08 -0.95
N SER A 53 -4.94 1.16 -1.47
CA SER A 53 -5.23 -0.28 -1.53
C SER A 53 -5.65 -0.90 -0.20
N THR A 54 -6.83 -1.47 -0.14
CA THR A 54 -7.35 -2.22 1.03
C THR A 54 -6.63 -3.56 1.25
N SER A 55 -5.95 -4.12 0.24
CA SER A 55 -5.12 -5.32 0.41
C SER A 55 -3.84 -5.04 1.19
N MET A 56 -3.39 -3.78 1.25
CA MET A 56 -2.17 -3.38 1.96
C MET A 56 -2.41 -3.08 3.45
N GLU A 57 -3.64 -3.17 3.94
CA GLU A 57 -4.02 -2.77 5.31
C GLU A 57 -3.10 -3.37 6.37
N LYS A 58 -2.86 -4.69 6.34
CA LYS A 58 -2.02 -5.35 7.34
C LYS A 58 -0.55 -4.91 7.28
N VAL A 59 0.02 -4.81 6.08
CA VAL A 59 1.43 -4.42 5.91
C VAL A 59 1.64 -2.96 6.25
N ILE A 60 0.75 -2.07 5.80
CA ILE A 60 0.86 -0.64 6.10
C ILE A 60 0.57 -0.37 7.58
N GLY A 61 -0.40 -1.08 8.18
CA GLY A 61 -0.67 -0.99 9.61
C GLY A 61 0.57 -1.31 10.44
N ALA A 62 1.22 -2.46 10.17
CA ALA A 62 2.43 -2.87 10.87
C ALA A 62 3.61 -1.91 10.65
N LEU A 63 3.83 -1.46 9.41
CA LEU A 63 4.90 -0.51 9.09
C LEU A 63 4.68 0.85 9.75
N SER A 64 3.45 1.36 9.73
CA SER A 64 3.09 2.64 10.34
C SER A 64 3.23 2.59 11.86
N GLU A 65 2.76 1.51 12.49
CA GLU A 65 2.88 1.31 13.94
C GLU A 65 4.35 1.29 14.37
N GLN A 66 5.19 0.51 13.68
CA GLN A 66 6.61 0.44 13.98
C GLN A 66 7.32 1.78 13.74
N PHE A 67 7.01 2.46 12.63
CA PHE A 67 7.62 3.75 12.32
C PHE A 67 7.28 4.82 13.35
N MET A 68 6.01 4.88 13.81
CA MET A 68 5.59 5.80 14.87
C MET A 68 6.18 5.43 16.23
N ALA A 69 6.39 4.14 16.52
CA ALA A 69 7.06 3.71 17.75
C ALA A 69 8.53 4.17 17.79
N ASP A 70 9.22 4.06 16.66
CA ASP A 70 10.62 4.50 16.52
C ASP A 70 10.75 6.04 16.44
N ASN A 71 9.70 6.72 15.96
CA ASN A 71 9.67 8.17 15.74
C ASN A 71 8.46 8.80 16.42
N SER A 72 8.49 8.93 17.73
CA SER A 72 7.36 9.38 18.55
C SER A 72 6.81 10.78 18.24
N GLY A 73 7.50 11.55 17.42
CA GLY A 73 7.05 12.86 16.92
C GLY A 73 6.28 12.78 15.60
N VAL A 74 6.17 11.57 14.99
CA VAL A 74 5.50 11.37 13.71
C VAL A 74 4.14 10.70 13.90
N SER A 75 3.16 11.14 13.09
CA SER A 75 1.86 10.49 12.96
C SER A 75 1.70 9.99 11.52
N VAL A 76 1.28 8.75 11.34
CA VAL A 76 0.93 8.17 10.04
C VAL A 76 -0.54 7.83 10.03
N THR A 77 -1.27 8.25 9.00
CA THR A 77 -2.68 7.91 8.79
C THR A 77 -2.84 7.05 7.55
N TYR A 78 -3.80 6.13 7.57
CA TYR A 78 -4.14 5.28 6.44
C TYR A 78 -5.64 5.33 6.16
N ASP A 79 -6.00 5.62 4.89
CA ASP A 79 -7.38 5.65 4.40
C ASP A 79 -7.57 4.58 3.30
N PRO A 80 -8.30 3.48 3.57
CA PRO A 80 -8.44 2.33 2.67
C PRO A 80 -9.49 2.56 1.57
N THR A 81 -9.16 3.28 0.52
CA THR A 81 -10.07 3.69 -0.56
C THR A 81 -9.96 2.91 -1.87
N GLY A 82 -8.97 1.99 -1.96
CA GLY A 82 -8.65 1.26 -3.19
C GLY A 82 -7.48 1.85 -3.97
N SER A 83 -6.82 1.01 -4.79
CA SER A 83 -5.56 1.38 -5.47
C SER A 83 -5.70 2.58 -6.39
N GLY A 84 -6.77 2.66 -7.17
CA GLY A 84 -7.00 3.76 -8.10
C GLY A 84 -7.15 5.10 -7.38
N ALA A 85 -7.95 5.13 -6.31
CA ALA A 85 -8.14 6.33 -5.49
C ALA A 85 -6.83 6.75 -4.78
N GLY A 86 -6.04 5.78 -4.30
CA GLY A 86 -4.73 6.07 -3.70
C GLY A 86 -3.73 6.67 -4.67
N ILE A 87 -3.68 6.15 -5.90
CA ILE A 87 -2.83 6.70 -6.97
C ILE A 87 -3.27 8.14 -7.31
N GLU A 88 -4.59 8.36 -7.43
CA GLU A 88 -5.14 9.70 -7.69
C GLU A 88 -4.83 10.67 -6.55
N ALA A 89 -4.99 10.22 -5.29
CA ALA A 89 -4.71 11.03 -4.12
C ALA A 89 -3.25 11.47 -4.05
N ALA A 90 -2.30 10.56 -4.36
CA ALA A 90 -0.89 10.92 -4.46
C ALA A 90 -0.61 11.86 -5.64
N SER A 91 -1.25 11.64 -6.79
CA SER A 91 -1.04 12.44 -7.99
C SER A 91 -1.51 13.89 -7.82
N ASN A 92 -2.60 14.12 -7.11
CA ASN A 92 -3.16 15.46 -6.87
C ASN A 92 -2.69 16.09 -5.55
N GLY A 93 -1.84 15.40 -4.76
CA GLY A 93 -1.29 15.87 -3.49
C GLY A 93 -2.27 15.90 -2.33
N SER A 94 -3.40 15.18 -2.40
CA SER A 94 -4.32 15.02 -1.28
C SER A 94 -3.89 13.94 -0.29
N ALA A 95 -2.95 13.08 -0.67
CA ALA A 95 -2.20 12.20 0.21
C ALA A 95 -0.70 12.27 -0.10
N ASP A 96 0.13 12.09 0.92
CA ASP A 96 1.59 12.09 0.76
C ASP A 96 2.07 10.80 0.07
N ILE A 97 1.39 9.68 0.33
CA ILE A 97 1.72 8.36 -0.23
C ILE A 97 0.44 7.69 -0.74
N GLY A 98 0.45 7.29 -2.02
CA GLY A 98 -0.57 6.44 -2.62
C GLY A 98 -0.20 4.96 -2.46
N LEU A 99 -1.14 4.13 -2.04
CA LEU A 99 -0.97 2.69 -1.84
C LEU A 99 -1.67 1.93 -2.97
N ALA A 100 -0.93 1.05 -3.65
CA ALA A 100 -1.45 0.29 -4.78
C ALA A 100 -1.07 -1.19 -4.70
N SER A 101 -2.00 -2.08 -5.04
CA SER A 101 -1.78 -3.53 -5.21
C SER A 101 -1.65 -3.90 -6.68
N ARG A 102 -1.07 -3.02 -7.47
CA ARG A 102 -0.67 -3.18 -8.86
C ARG A 102 0.48 -2.24 -9.18
N ALA A 103 1.19 -2.52 -10.25
CA ALA A 103 2.14 -1.56 -10.80
C ALA A 103 1.45 -0.29 -11.29
N LEU A 104 2.18 0.82 -11.28
CA LEU A 104 1.74 2.05 -11.93
C LEU A 104 1.69 1.86 -13.44
N LYS A 105 0.66 2.41 -14.08
CA LYS A 105 0.55 2.52 -15.53
C LYS A 105 1.55 3.55 -16.05
N ASP A 106 1.90 3.46 -17.34
CA ASP A 106 2.85 4.39 -17.94
C ASP A 106 2.40 5.85 -17.86
N GLU A 107 1.10 6.11 -18.01
CA GLU A 107 0.50 7.44 -17.86
C GLU A 107 0.63 7.98 -16.42
N GLU A 108 0.51 7.12 -15.41
CA GLU A 108 0.64 7.50 -13.99
C GLU A 108 2.10 7.84 -13.67
N LYS A 109 3.06 7.06 -14.20
CA LYS A 109 4.50 7.36 -14.11
C LYS A 109 4.87 8.65 -14.85
N ALA A 110 4.31 8.85 -16.05
CA ALA A 110 4.51 10.09 -16.82
C ALA A 110 3.91 11.32 -16.11
N GLY A 111 2.90 11.13 -15.25
CA GLY A 111 2.33 12.16 -14.38
C GLY A 111 3.23 12.56 -13.21
N GLY A 112 4.42 11.97 -13.06
CA GLY A 112 5.41 12.31 -12.04
C GLY A 112 5.38 11.45 -10.79
N LEU A 113 4.56 10.40 -10.75
CA LEU A 113 4.56 9.45 -9.63
C LEU A 113 5.79 8.54 -9.67
N THR A 114 6.36 8.31 -8.49
CA THR A 114 7.45 7.34 -8.29
C THR A 114 6.92 6.09 -7.62
N GLU A 115 7.23 4.92 -8.19
CA GLU A 115 6.83 3.62 -7.66
C GLU A 115 7.91 3.05 -6.75
N THR A 116 7.51 2.62 -5.55
CA THR A 116 8.35 1.87 -4.63
C THR A 116 7.65 0.55 -4.28
N VAL A 117 8.24 -0.57 -4.68
CA VAL A 117 7.73 -1.91 -4.34
C VAL A 117 8.12 -2.23 -2.89
N VAL A 118 7.13 -2.44 -2.03
CA VAL A 118 7.34 -2.74 -0.59
C VAL A 118 7.25 -4.24 -0.28
N ALA A 119 6.45 -5.00 -1.06
CA ALA A 119 6.29 -6.44 -0.93
C ALA A 119 5.75 -7.05 -2.23
N LEU A 120 5.90 -8.36 -2.38
CA LEU A 120 5.17 -9.16 -3.37
C LEU A 120 4.00 -9.83 -2.65
N ASP A 121 2.83 -9.84 -3.28
CA ASP A 121 1.62 -10.46 -2.74
C ASP A 121 1.05 -11.47 -3.75
N GLY A 122 0.36 -12.50 -3.24
CA GLY A 122 -0.39 -13.44 -4.04
C GLY A 122 -1.88 -13.10 -4.04
N ILE A 123 -2.58 -13.46 -5.10
CA ILE A 123 -4.05 -13.39 -5.17
C ILE A 123 -4.60 -14.80 -4.95
N ALA A 124 -5.29 -15.00 -3.84
CA ALA A 124 -5.98 -16.24 -3.54
C ALA A 124 -7.37 -16.23 -4.16
N VAL A 125 -7.76 -17.34 -4.78
CA VAL A 125 -9.15 -17.64 -5.09
C VAL A 125 -9.78 -18.26 -3.85
N ILE A 126 -10.85 -17.67 -3.37
CA ILE A 126 -11.47 -18.05 -2.09
C ILE A 126 -12.91 -18.52 -2.30
N VAL A 127 -13.30 -19.51 -1.53
CA VAL A 127 -14.66 -20.04 -1.46
C VAL A 127 -15.12 -20.12 0.00
N ASN A 128 -16.42 -20.34 0.21
CA ASN A 128 -16.95 -20.61 1.54
C ASN A 128 -16.18 -21.77 2.21
N ALA A 129 -15.93 -21.68 3.50
CA ALA A 129 -15.19 -22.69 4.26
C ALA A 129 -15.82 -24.10 4.17
N GLY A 130 -17.13 -24.19 3.96
CA GLY A 130 -17.87 -25.47 3.78
C GLY A 130 -17.82 -26.04 2.36
N SER A 131 -17.24 -25.34 1.38
CA SER A 131 -17.14 -25.82 -0.01
C SER A 131 -16.36 -27.14 -0.10
N LYS A 132 -16.78 -28.03 -1.01
CA LYS A 132 -16.09 -29.29 -1.31
C LYS A 132 -15.06 -29.18 -2.42
N VAL A 133 -15.04 -28.06 -3.13
CA VAL A 133 -14.02 -27.79 -4.14
C VAL A 133 -12.71 -27.48 -3.45
N GLU A 134 -11.63 -28.12 -3.91
CA GLU A 134 -10.27 -27.96 -3.35
C GLU A 134 -9.32 -27.29 -4.34
N ASP A 135 -9.50 -27.53 -5.63
CA ASP A 135 -8.62 -27.06 -6.69
C ASP A 135 -9.42 -26.62 -7.91
N LEU A 136 -8.96 -25.56 -8.56
CA LEU A 136 -9.47 -25.12 -9.86
C LEU A 136 -8.28 -24.72 -10.75
N SER A 137 -8.36 -25.04 -12.05
CA SER A 137 -7.40 -24.48 -12.99
C SER A 137 -7.67 -23.00 -13.26
N VAL A 138 -6.69 -22.26 -13.72
CA VAL A 138 -6.84 -20.85 -14.15
C VAL A 138 -7.94 -20.73 -15.22
N GLU A 139 -8.04 -21.72 -16.13
CA GLU A 139 -9.07 -21.75 -17.17
C GLU A 139 -10.48 -21.92 -16.56
N GLN A 140 -10.65 -22.80 -15.57
CA GLN A 140 -11.94 -22.97 -14.89
C GLN A 140 -12.33 -21.70 -14.13
N ILE A 141 -11.40 -21.06 -13.45
CA ILE A 141 -11.61 -19.77 -12.76
C ILE A 141 -12.05 -18.72 -13.77
N ALA A 142 -11.39 -18.60 -14.91
CA ALA A 142 -11.78 -17.67 -15.97
C ALA A 142 -13.20 -17.94 -16.47
N LYS A 143 -13.56 -19.19 -16.75
CA LYS A 143 -14.89 -19.58 -17.19
C LYS A 143 -15.99 -19.32 -16.16
N ILE A 144 -15.68 -19.49 -14.89
CA ILE A 144 -16.61 -19.15 -13.78
C ILE A 144 -16.87 -17.65 -13.77
N PHE A 145 -15.81 -16.84 -13.76
CA PHE A 145 -15.97 -15.39 -13.67
C PHE A 145 -16.49 -14.74 -14.97
N THR A 146 -16.38 -15.41 -16.12
CA THR A 146 -17.05 -14.96 -17.37
C THR A 146 -18.47 -15.50 -17.52
N GLY A 147 -18.90 -16.39 -16.62
CA GLY A 147 -20.25 -16.96 -16.61
C GLY A 147 -20.46 -18.05 -17.67
N GLU A 148 -19.39 -18.72 -18.10
CA GLU A 148 -19.45 -19.93 -18.93
C GLU A 148 -19.71 -21.17 -18.08
N ILE A 149 -19.13 -21.24 -16.86
CA ILE A 149 -19.42 -22.23 -15.83
C ILE A 149 -20.25 -21.53 -14.75
N THR A 150 -21.44 -22.05 -14.48
CA THR A 150 -22.41 -21.39 -13.57
C THR A 150 -22.89 -22.28 -12.41
N ASP A 151 -22.54 -23.56 -12.43
CA ASP A 151 -22.91 -24.52 -11.38
C ASP A 151 -21.68 -25.25 -10.85
N TRP A 152 -21.60 -25.40 -9.54
CA TRP A 152 -20.46 -26.05 -8.88
C TRP A 152 -20.27 -27.52 -9.31
N SER A 153 -21.34 -28.22 -9.74
CA SER A 153 -21.23 -29.60 -10.23
C SER A 153 -20.40 -29.73 -11.50
N GLU A 154 -20.23 -28.67 -12.26
CA GLU A 154 -19.39 -28.65 -13.48
C GLU A 154 -17.88 -28.70 -13.16
N VAL A 155 -17.51 -28.41 -11.90
CA VAL A 155 -16.12 -28.36 -11.44
C VAL A 155 -15.85 -29.25 -10.21
N GLY A 156 -16.71 -30.26 -10.01
CA GLY A 156 -16.54 -31.28 -8.96
C GLY A 156 -17.04 -30.89 -7.58
N GLY A 157 -17.79 -29.80 -7.48
CA GLY A 157 -18.51 -29.39 -6.27
C GLY A 157 -19.89 -30.00 -6.14
N GLU A 158 -20.58 -29.67 -5.06
CA GLU A 158 -22.01 -29.98 -4.89
C GLU A 158 -22.83 -29.09 -5.82
N ALA A 159 -23.92 -29.67 -6.42
CA ALA A 159 -24.76 -28.91 -7.34
C ALA A 159 -25.31 -27.62 -6.68
N GLY A 160 -25.14 -26.50 -7.34
CA GLY A 160 -25.58 -25.20 -6.86
C GLY A 160 -25.05 -24.08 -7.73
N LYS A 161 -25.90 -23.07 -7.95
CA LYS A 161 -25.51 -21.90 -8.75
C LYS A 161 -24.34 -21.18 -8.09
N ILE A 162 -23.25 -20.97 -8.84
CA ILE A 162 -22.09 -20.20 -8.40
C ILE A 162 -22.45 -18.73 -8.25
N SER A 163 -22.03 -18.11 -7.17
CA SER A 163 -22.12 -16.66 -6.93
C SER A 163 -20.73 -16.03 -6.98
N CYS A 164 -20.46 -15.26 -8.02
CA CYS A 164 -19.17 -14.58 -8.23
C CYS A 164 -19.14 -13.27 -7.48
N ILE A 165 -18.19 -13.14 -6.53
CA ILE A 165 -17.99 -11.95 -5.71
C ILE A 165 -16.62 -11.35 -6.03
N GLY A 166 -16.56 -10.09 -6.37
CA GLY A 166 -15.32 -9.42 -6.73
C GLY A 166 -15.23 -8.01 -6.21
N ARG A 167 -14.23 -7.32 -6.73
CA ARG A 167 -13.90 -5.96 -6.35
C ARG A 167 -14.40 -4.95 -7.39
N GLU A 168 -14.53 -3.72 -6.94
CA GLU A 168 -14.85 -2.55 -7.75
C GLU A 168 -13.81 -2.28 -8.85
N ALA A 169 -14.22 -1.52 -9.87
CA ALA A 169 -13.29 -0.96 -10.84
C ALA A 169 -12.28 -0.04 -10.12
N GLY A 170 -11.00 -0.14 -10.49
CA GLY A 170 -9.91 0.60 -9.84
C GLY A 170 -9.25 -0.16 -8.67
N SER A 171 -9.77 -1.33 -8.28
CA SER A 171 -9.08 -2.23 -7.37
C SER A 171 -7.84 -2.83 -8.03
N GLY A 172 -6.66 -2.65 -7.42
CA GLY A 172 -5.43 -3.29 -7.90
C GLY A 172 -5.47 -4.81 -7.81
N THR A 173 -6.18 -5.38 -6.82
CA THR A 173 -6.39 -6.84 -6.71
C THR A 173 -7.25 -7.35 -7.86
N ARG A 174 -8.29 -6.61 -8.26
CA ARG A 174 -9.10 -6.94 -9.45
C ARG A 174 -8.27 -6.87 -10.72
N ASP A 175 -7.50 -5.80 -10.91
CA ASP A 175 -6.62 -5.65 -12.06
C ASP A 175 -5.64 -6.82 -12.18
N GLY A 176 -5.03 -7.24 -11.06
CA GLY A 176 -4.14 -8.39 -11.00
C GLY A 176 -4.85 -9.70 -11.31
N PHE A 177 -6.01 -9.95 -10.69
CA PHE A 177 -6.83 -11.14 -10.92
C PHE A 177 -7.24 -11.27 -12.40
N GLU A 178 -7.82 -10.23 -12.97
CA GLU A 178 -8.26 -10.20 -14.38
C GLU A 178 -7.10 -10.35 -15.37
N SER A 179 -5.93 -9.81 -15.02
CA SER A 179 -4.71 -9.97 -15.82
C SER A 179 -4.21 -11.42 -15.84
N ILE A 180 -4.18 -12.09 -14.67
CA ILE A 180 -3.71 -13.46 -14.54
C ILE A 180 -4.68 -14.45 -15.20
N THR A 181 -5.97 -14.23 -15.04
CA THR A 181 -7.02 -15.09 -15.59
C THR A 181 -7.36 -14.78 -17.05
N GLY A 182 -6.86 -13.68 -17.60
CA GLY A 182 -7.19 -13.22 -18.96
C GLY A 182 -8.63 -12.75 -19.11
N THR A 183 -9.28 -12.32 -18.02
CA THR A 183 -10.70 -11.94 -17.99
C THR A 183 -10.92 -10.43 -17.91
N LYS A 184 -9.95 -9.64 -18.38
CA LYS A 184 -10.02 -8.17 -18.30
C LYS A 184 -11.34 -7.65 -18.89
N ASP A 185 -12.07 -6.88 -18.08
CA ASP A 185 -13.35 -6.27 -18.40
C ASP A 185 -14.46 -7.28 -18.78
N ALA A 186 -14.25 -8.59 -18.56
CA ALA A 186 -15.18 -9.66 -18.92
C ALA A 186 -15.84 -10.34 -17.71
N CYS A 187 -15.40 -10.05 -16.50
CA CYS A 187 -15.95 -10.64 -15.28
C CYS A 187 -17.42 -10.24 -15.08
N LYS A 188 -18.25 -11.26 -14.82
CA LYS A 188 -19.67 -11.12 -14.47
C LYS A 188 -19.81 -11.36 -12.96
N LEU A 189 -19.83 -10.29 -12.20
CA LEU A 189 -19.92 -10.34 -10.75
C LEU A 189 -21.38 -10.25 -10.29
N ASP A 190 -21.80 -11.14 -9.38
CA ASP A 190 -23.10 -11.03 -8.70
C ASP A 190 -23.03 -9.95 -7.61
N GLN A 191 -21.83 -9.73 -7.02
CA GLN A 191 -21.57 -8.64 -6.07
C GLN A 191 -20.22 -8.00 -6.37
N GLU A 192 -20.20 -6.68 -6.33
CA GLU A 192 -19.01 -5.86 -6.46
C GLU A 192 -18.80 -5.07 -5.16
N LEU A 193 -17.66 -5.25 -4.52
CA LEU A 193 -17.37 -4.72 -3.18
C LEU A 193 -16.13 -3.83 -3.19
N THR A 194 -16.12 -2.84 -2.30
CA THR A 194 -15.10 -1.79 -2.25
C THR A 194 -13.90 -2.10 -1.35
N SER A 195 -13.89 -3.28 -0.71
CA SER A 195 -12.77 -3.66 0.17
C SER A 195 -12.45 -5.15 0.11
N THR A 196 -11.20 -5.50 0.40
CA THR A 196 -10.72 -6.87 0.53
C THR A 196 -11.49 -7.63 1.63
N GLY A 197 -11.68 -6.99 2.79
CA GLY A 197 -12.44 -7.56 3.90
C GLY A 197 -13.89 -7.84 3.51
N GLY A 198 -14.54 -6.92 2.79
CA GLY A 198 -15.91 -7.09 2.33
C GLY A 198 -16.08 -8.31 1.42
N VAL A 199 -15.14 -8.57 0.50
CA VAL A 199 -15.16 -9.80 -0.34
C VAL A 199 -15.06 -11.04 0.54
N ILE A 200 -14.15 -11.07 1.49
CA ILE A 200 -13.96 -12.21 2.41
C ILE A 200 -15.25 -12.47 3.22
N GLU A 201 -15.85 -11.43 3.78
CA GLU A 201 -17.10 -11.54 4.54
C GLU A 201 -18.27 -12.05 3.68
N ALA A 202 -18.40 -11.53 2.46
CA ALA A 202 -19.48 -11.94 1.55
C ALA A 202 -19.30 -13.42 1.11
N VAL A 203 -18.07 -13.86 0.85
CA VAL A 203 -17.78 -15.27 0.53
C VAL A 203 -18.02 -16.16 1.75
N ALA A 204 -17.62 -15.75 2.95
CA ALA A 204 -17.87 -16.49 4.18
C ALA A 204 -19.38 -16.66 4.47
N GLY A 205 -20.18 -15.66 4.13
CA GLY A 205 -21.63 -15.65 4.34
C GLY A 205 -22.46 -16.40 3.30
N ASN A 206 -21.85 -16.86 2.18
CA ASN A 206 -22.58 -17.52 1.09
C ASN A 206 -21.92 -18.85 0.70
N ALA A 207 -22.63 -19.97 0.99
CA ALA A 207 -22.13 -21.32 0.73
C ALA A 207 -21.76 -21.60 -0.74
N ASN A 208 -22.35 -20.86 -1.70
CA ASN A 208 -22.14 -21.02 -3.14
C ASN A 208 -21.20 -19.93 -3.72
N ALA A 209 -20.58 -19.12 -2.88
CA ALA A 209 -19.75 -18.04 -3.35
C ALA A 209 -18.34 -18.48 -3.75
N ILE A 210 -17.82 -17.78 -4.75
CA ILE A 210 -16.40 -17.72 -5.12
C ILE A 210 -16.00 -16.24 -5.18
N GLY A 211 -14.79 -15.96 -4.73
CA GLY A 211 -14.20 -14.62 -4.80
C GLY A 211 -12.68 -14.67 -4.91
N TYR A 212 -12.07 -13.52 -4.84
CA TYR A 212 -10.61 -13.40 -4.80
C TYR A 212 -10.18 -12.31 -3.81
N ALA A 213 -9.05 -12.52 -3.18
CA ALA A 213 -8.50 -11.60 -2.20
C ALA A 213 -6.96 -11.67 -2.19
N SER A 214 -6.32 -10.65 -1.62
CA SER A 214 -4.90 -10.74 -1.24
C SER A 214 -4.70 -11.95 -0.32
N LEU A 215 -3.69 -12.77 -0.62
CA LEU A 215 -3.36 -13.95 0.18
C LEU A 215 -3.06 -13.58 1.63
N SER A 216 -2.43 -12.44 1.85
CA SER A 216 -2.13 -11.92 3.19
C SER A 216 -3.36 -11.62 4.03
N ALA A 217 -4.52 -11.38 3.40
CA ALA A 217 -5.78 -11.09 4.08
C ALA A 217 -6.58 -12.35 4.43
N VAL A 218 -6.34 -13.47 3.75
CA VAL A 218 -7.09 -14.72 3.94
C VAL A 218 -6.89 -15.27 5.36
N GLY A 219 -7.99 -15.64 6.00
CA GLY A 219 -8.04 -16.27 7.33
C GLY A 219 -9.01 -17.45 7.33
N ASP A 220 -9.29 -17.98 8.50
CA ASP A 220 -10.07 -19.22 8.69
C ASP A 220 -11.56 -19.12 8.32
N SER A 221 -12.07 -17.91 8.07
CA SER A 221 -13.48 -17.69 7.71
C SER A 221 -13.83 -18.14 6.30
N VAL A 222 -12.83 -18.30 5.43
CA VAL A 222 -12.95 -18.75 4.04
C VAL A 222 -11.89 -19.78 3.74
N LYS A 223 -12.07 -20.54 2.65
CA LYS A 223 -11.06 -21.47 2.16
C LYS A 223 -10.40 -20.93 0.90
N ALA A 224 -9.06 -20.84 0.91
CA ALA A 224 -8.31 -20.64 -0.31
C ALA A 224 -8.23 -21.96 -1.09
N LEU A 225 -8.50 -21.89 -2.39
CA LEU A 225 -8.31 -23.03 -3.29
C LEU A 225 -6.85 -23.11 -3.74
N THR A 226 -6.40 -24.33 -4.00
CA THR A 226 -5.23 -24.52 -4.85
C THR A 226 -5.58 -24.16 -6.30
N VAL A 227 -4.60 -23.74 -7.06
CA VAL A 227 -4.79 -23.35 -8.47
C VAL A 227 -3.87 -24.20 -9.34
N GLY A 228 -4.45 -25.18 -10.04
CA GLY A 228 -3.70 -26.12 -10.87
C GLY A 228 -2.76 -27.03 -10.05
N GLY A 229 -3.14 -27.34 -8.80
CA GLY A 229 -2.41 -28.23 -7.90
C GLY A 229 -1.29 -27.57 -7.08
N VAL A 230 -1.21 -26.24 -7.02
CA VAL A 230 -0.25 -25.48 -6.22
C VAL A 230 -0.94 -24.49 -5.32
#